data_e870aac27df7c36061f2579fdf766203
#
_entry.id   e870aac27df7c36061f2579fdf766203
#
_cell.length_a   1.000
_cell.length_b   1.000
_cell.length_c   1.000
_cell.angle_alpha   90.00
_cell.angle_beta   90.00
_cell.angle_gamma   90.00
#
_symmetry.space_group_name_H-M   'P 1'
#
loop_
_entity.id
_entity.type
_entity.pdbx_description
1 polymer ?
#
loop_
_entity_poly.entity_id
_entity_poly.type
_entity_poly.pdbx_seq_one_letter_code
_entity_poly.pdbx_strand_id
1 'polypeptide(L)'
;MKKHILTSLLTMMTLSMGAQSFQEWKDPKVNAVNRAPMHAHYFAYESADAAKKGVKENSTHFMTLNGTWKFNWVKDADSRPTDFWKVGFNDKGWNDIPVPGVWELHGYGDPIYVNIGYAWRNQFENN
;
A
#
# COMPACT_ATOMS: atom_id res chain seq x y z
N MET A 1 45.55 -14.81 -9.81
CA MET A 1 44.80 -15.32 -8.65
C MET A 1 44.02 -14.21 -7.91
N LYS A 2 44.61 -13.07 -7.52
CA LYS A 2 43.91 -12.01 -6.75
C LYS A 2 42.68 -11.37 -7.47
N LYS A 3 42.71 -11.24 -8.80
CA LYS A 3 41.59 -10.66 -9.58
C LYS A 3 40.35 -11.56 -9.61
N HIS A 4 40.49 -12.86 -9.65
CA HIS A 4 39.36 -13.80 -9.67
C HIS A 4 38.68 -13.94 -8.30
N ILE A 5 39.44 -13.76 -7.21
CA ILE A 5 38.87 -13.76 -5.84
C ILE A 5 37.99 -12.54 -5.63
N LEU A 6 38.40 -11.37 -6.13
CA LEU A 6 37.61 -10.13 -6.01
C LEU A 6 36.28 -10.20 -6.80
N THR A 7 36.31 -10.80 -8.00
CA THR A 7 35.14 -10.99 -8.84
C THR A 7 34.13 -11.97 -8.20
N SER A 8 34.65 -13.10 -7.63
CA SER A 8 33.81 -14.03 -6.89
C SER A 8 33.17 -13.43 -5.64
N LEU A 9 33.86 -12.57 -4.91
CA LEU A 9 33.32 -11.91 -3.73
C LEU A 9 32.23 -10.90 -4.09
N LEU A 10 32.38 -10.17 -5.19
CA LEU A 10 31.40 -9.22 -5.72
C LEU A 10 30.13 -9.94 -6.20
N THR A 11 30.27 -11.11 -6.83
CA THR A 11 29.15 -11.93 -7.30
C THR A 11 28.38 -12.56 -6.12
N MET A 12 29.04 -12.90 -5.03
CA MET A 12 28.39 -13.40 -3.82
C MET A 12 27.57 -12.31 -3.09
N MET A 13 28.01 -11.05 -3.14
CA MET A 13 27.26 -9.94 -2.52
C MET A 13 25.96 -9.60 -3.26
N THR A 14 25.83 -9.91 -4.54
CA THR A 14 24.62 -9.64 -5.31
C THR A 14 23.54 -10.72 -5.18
N LEU A 15 23.86 -11.89 -4.64
CA LEU A 15 22.94 -13.01 -4.46
C LEU A 15 22.14 -12.96 -3.13
N SER A 16 22.43 -12.01 -2.25
CA SER A 16 21.72 -11.86 -0.96
C SER A 16 20.62 -10.80 -0.96
N MET A 17 20.19 -10.30 -2.11
CA MET A 17 18.91 -9.61 -2.20
C MET A 17 17.80 -10.68 -2.13
N GLY A 18 17.56 -11.18 -0.92
CA GLY A 18 16.45 -12.07 -0.64
C GLY A 18 15.20 -11.46 -1.21
N ALA A 19 14.49 -12.20 -2.05
CA ALA A 19 13.18 -11.83 -2.50
C ALA A 19 12.34 -11.53 -1.24
N GLN A 20 11.94 -10.29 -1.06
CA GLN A 20 11.07 -9.89 0.02
C GLN A 20 9.80 -10.74 -0.11
N SER A 21 9.57 -11.64 0.81
CA SER A 21 8.36 -12.44 0.81
C SER A 21 7.22 -11.52 1.20
N PHE A 22 6.31 -11.20 0.28
CA PHE A 22 5.13 -10.38 0.55
C PHE A 22 4.13 -11.14 1.44
N GLN A 23 4.56 -11.52 2.64
CA GLN A 23 3.77 -12.27 3.63
C GLN A 23 3.59 -11.48 4.93
N GLU A 24 4.03 -10.22 4.96
CA GLU A 24 4.04 -9.37 6.14
C GLU A 24 2.64 -9.18 6.74
N TRP A 25 1.59 -9.16 5.90
CA TRP A 25 0.20 -9.07 6.38
C TRP A 25 -0.29 -10.31 7.13
N LYS A 26 0.43 -11.43 7.05
CA LYS A 26 0.11 -12.68 7.78
C LYS A 26 0.80 -12.75 9.14
N ASP A 27 1.77 -11.87 9.41
CA ASP A 27 2.51 -11.84 10.67
C ASP A 27 2.04 -10.67 11.55
N PRO A 28 1.32 -10.95 12.65
CA PRO A 28 0.82 -9.90 13.55
C PRO A 28 1.93 -9.11 14.27
N LYS A 29 3.18 -9.55 14.20
CA LYS A 29 4.34 -8.84 14.75
C LYS A 29 4.87 -7.78 13.80
N VAL A 30 4.56 -7.88 12.51
CA VAL A 30 4.96 -6.89 11.51
C VAL A 30 3.90 -5.80 11.43
N ASN A 31 4.14 -4.69 12.12
CA ASN A 31 3.23 -3.53 12.15
C ASN A 31 3.70 -2.36 11.29
N ALA A 32 4.91 -2.43 10.74
CA ALA A 32 5.46 -1.37 9.90
C ALA A 32 6.57 -1.91 8.98
N VAL A 33 6.47 -1.60 7.68
CA VAL A 33 7.52 -1.81 6.68
C VAL A 33 7.75 -0.48 5.99
N ASN A 34 8.99 0.01 5.97
CA ASN A 34 9.37 1.29 5.34
C ASN A 34 8.54 2.50 5.81
N ARG A 35 8.05 2.45 7.05
CA ARG A 35 7.25 3.52 7.64
C ARG A 35 8.16 4.56 8.29
N ALA A 36 7.96 5.83 7.94
CA ALA A 36 8.62 6.94 8.62
C ALA A 36 8.17 7.03 10.09
N PRO A 37 8.99 7.58 10.99
CA PRO A 37 8.59 7.86 12.36
C PRO A 37 7.31 8.70 12.42
N MET A 38 6.49 8.46 13.42
CA MET A 38 5.28 9.25 13.62
C MET A 38 5.64 10.70 13.96
N HIS A 39 4.91 11.65 13.37
CA HIS A 39 5.05 13.08 13.60
C HIS A 39 3.67 13.75 13.55
N ALA A 40 3.60 14.98 14.07
CA ALA A 40 2.39 15.78 13.95
C ALA A 40 2.07 16.07 12.47
N HIS A 41 0.76 16.21 12.19
CA HIS A 41 0.33 16.61 10.85
C HIS A 41 0.82 18.02 10.52
N TYR A 42 1.39 18.20 9.34
CA TYR A 42 1.78 19.51 8.80
C TYR A 42 1.62 19.51 7.29
N PHE A 43 1.57 20.70 6.70
CA PHE A 43 1.63 20.88 5.27
C PHE A 43 2.79 21.83 4.92
N ALA A 44 3.67 21.39 4.02
CA ALA A 44 4.81 22.18 3.57
C ALA A 44 4.41 23.00 2.34
N TYR A 45 4.33 24.31 2.50
CA TYR A 45 4.06 25.23 1.41
C TYR A 45 5.36 25.62 0.69
N GLU A 46 5.25 26.03 -0.56
CA GLU A 46 6.36 26.50 -1.41
C GLU A 46 6.96 27.84 -0.97
N SER A 47 6.23 28.62 -0.16
CA SER A 47 6.70 29.91 0.35
C SER A 47 6.03 30.29 1.67
N ALA A 48 6.67 31.19 2.41
CA ALA A 48 6.10 31.75 3.63
C ALA A 48 4.78 32.50 3.39
N ASP A 49 4.63 33.15 2.24
CA ASP A 49 3.40 33.88 1.89
C ASP A 49 2.26 32.93 1.55
N ALA A 50 2.54 31.81 0.89
CA ALA A 50 1.56 30.75 0.68
C ALA A 50 1.14 30.13 2.02
N ALA A 51 2.08 29.87 2.92
CA ALA A 51 1.80 29.32 4.25
C ALA A 51 0.93 30.27 5.10
N LYS A 52 1.17 31.58 5.06
CA LYS A 52 0.33 32.58 5.75
C LYS A 52 -1.11 32.60 5.26
N LYS A 53 -1.36 32.32 3.98
CA LYS A 53 -2.71 32.22 3.42
C LYS A 53 -3.45 30.97 3.90
N GLY A 54 -2.74 29.89 4.22
CA GLY A 54 -3.28 28.68 4.81
C GLY A 54 -4.20 27.85 3.90
N VAL A 55 -4.24 28.12 2.59
CA VAL A 55 -5.07 27.43 1.60
C VAL A 55 -4.20 26.41 0.86
N LYS A 56 -4.18 25.17 1.36
CA LYS A 56 -3.32 24.11 0.83
C LYS A 56 -3.68 23.72 -0.62
N GLU A 57 -4.93 23.85 -1.00
CA GLU A 57 -5.44 23.51 -2.33
C GLU A 57 -4.83 24.39 -3.44
N ASN A 58 -4.35 25.59 -3.07
CA ASN A 58 -3.66 26.50 -3.99
C ASN A 58 -2.15 26.29 -4.07
N SER A 59 -1.62 25.38 -3.26
CA SER A 59 -0.18 25.06 -3.27
C SER A 59 0.17 24.12 -4.40
N THR A 60 1.33 24.32 -5.02
CA THR A 60 1.90 23.39 -6.00
C THR A 60 2.30 22.05 -5.39
N HIS A 61 2.42 21.98 -4.06
CA HIS A 61 2.68 20.75 -3.31
C HIS A 61 1.41 19.96 -2.98
N PHE A 62 0.24 20.49 -3.31
CA PHE A 62 -1.04 19.81 -3.08
C PHE A 62 -1.51 19.06 -4.33
N MET A 63 -1.89 17.82 -4.14
CA MET A 63 -2.56 17.04 -5.16
C MET A 63 -3.71 16.26 -4.51
N THR A 64 -4.91 16.38 -5.07
CA THR A 64 -6.03 15.52 -4.68
C THR A 64 -5.90 14.15 -5.34
N LEU A 65 -6.17 13.12 -4.56
CA LEU A 65 -6.30 11.75 -5.07
C LEU A 65 -7.76 11.33 -5.26
N ASN A 66 -8.70 12.28 -5.06
CA ASN A 66 -10.11 12.03 -5.33
C ASN A 66 -10.35 11.87 -6.83
N GLY A 67 -11.28 11.02 -7.19
CA GLY A 67 -11.63 10.79 -8.60
C GLY A 67 -11.95 9.35 -8.89
N THR A 68 -11.87 8.96 -10.14
CA THR A 68 -12.10 7.60 -10.61
C THR A 68 -10.77 6.85 -10.70
N TRP A 69 -10.68 5.72 -10.02
CA TRP A 69 -9.49 4.90 -9.98
C TRP A 69 -9.74 3.54 -10.59
N LYS A 70 -8.71 2.95 -11.20
CA LYS A 70 -8.73 1.54 -11.59
C LYS A 70 -8.75 0.65 -10.36
N PHE A 71 -9.64 -0.32 -10.35
CA PHE A 71 -9.88 -1.20 -9.22
C PHE A 71 -9.99 -2.66 -9.65
N ASN A 72 -9.23 -3.51 -8.97
CA ASN A 72 -9.30 -4.96 -9.14
C ASN A 72 -9.54 -5.60 -7.78
N TRP A 73 -10.76 -6.11 -7.60
CA TRP A 73 -11.11 -6.83 -6.39
C TRP A 73 -10.73 -8.31 -6.50
N VAL A 74 -10.16 -8.85 -5.45
CA VAL A 74 -9.84 -10.27 -5.32
C VAL A 74 -10.38 -10.80 -4.01
N LYS A 75 -10.78 -12.07 -3.98
CA LYS A 75 -11.40 -12.68 -2.79
C LYS A 75 -10.44 -12.76 -1.60
N ASP A 76 -9.17 -12.95 -1.87
CA ASP A 76 -8.11 -13.05 -0.85
C ASP A 76 -6.84 -12.34 -1.33
N ALA A 77 -5.97 -12.00 -0.38
CA ALA A 77 -4.76 -11.25 -0.66
C ALA A 77 -3.74 -12.04 -1.51
N ASP A 78 -3.77 -13.36 -1.47
CA ASP A 78 -2.82 -14.19 -2.23
C ASP A 78 -3.20 -14.25 -3.72
N SER A 79 -4.46 -14.02 -4.06
CA SER A 79 -4.97 -13.96 -5.44
C SER A 79 -4.68 -12.64 -6.17
N ARG A 80 -4.10 -11.64 -5.49
CA ARG A 80 -3.77 -10.35 -6.12
C ARG A 80 -2.73 -10.50 -7.22
N PRO A 81 -2.76 -9.67 -8.27
CA PRO A 81 -1.63 -9.52 -9.17
C PRO A 81 -0.39 -9.07 -8.39
N THR A 82 0.73 -9.77 -8.55
CA THR A 82 1.97 -9.49 -7.80
C THR A 82 2.91 -8.50 -8.50
N ASP A 83 2.54 -8.06 -9.70
CA ASP A 83 3.34 -7.21 -10.56
C ASP A 83 2.63 -5.91 -11.00
N PHE A 84 1.50 -5.57 -10.36
CA PHE A 84 0.69 -4.38 -10.67
C PHE A 84 1.46 -3.05 -10.54
N TRP A 85 2.54 -3.05 -9.77
CA TRP A 85 3.40 -1.89 -9.55
C TRP A 85 4.42 -1.65 -10.69
N LYS A 86 4.57 -2.59 -11.63
CA LYS A 86 5.53 -2.47 -12.73
C LYS A 86 5.08 -1.45 -13.74
N VAL A 87 6.03 -0.65 -14.23
CA VAL A 87 5.79 0.26 -15.36
C VAL A 87 5.39 -0.57 -16.58
N GLY A 88 4.26 -0.22 -17.19
CA GLY A 88 3.71 -0.97 -18.34
C GLY A 88 2.79 -2.12 -17.96
N PHE A 89 2.48 -2.30 -16.67
CA PHE A 89 1.41 -3.21 -16.27
C PHE A 89 0.10 -2.83 -16.96
N ASN A 90 -0.62 -3.80 -17.49
CA ASN A 90 -1.86 -3.56 -18.21
C ASN A 90 -3.07 -3.72 -17.27
N ASP A 91 -3.61 -2.60 -16.85
CA ASP A 91 -4.80 -2.51 -15.99
C ASP A 91 -6.10 -2.21 -16.75
N LYS A 92 -6.08 -2.27 -18.09
CA LYS A 92 -7.24 -1.95 -18.94
C LYS A 92 -8.48 -2.80 -18.65
N GLY A 93 -8.28 -4.02 -18.16
CA GLY A 93 -9.36 -4.92 -17.76
C GLY A 93 -9.90 -4.67 -16.35
N TRP A 94 -9.32 -3.73 -15.61
CA TRP A 94 -9.78 -3.40 -14.26
C TRP A 94 -11.01 -2.51 -14.32
N ASN A 95 -11.88 -2.65 -13.32
CA ASN A 95 -13.05 -1.79 -13.17
C ASN A 95 -12.68 -0.40 -12.70
N ASP A 96 -13.61 0.53 -12.79
CA ASP A 96 -13.49 1.86 -12.23
C ASP A 96 -14.25 1.95 -10.91
N ILE A 97 -13.67 2.66 -9.92
CA ILE A 97 -14.30 2.93 -8.63
C ILE A 97 -14.12 4.41 -8.26
N PRO A 98 -15.15 5.08 -7.70
CA PRO A 98 -14.98 6.43 -7.18
C PRO A 98 -14.15 6.43 -5.89
N VAL A 99 -13.27 7.41 -5.74
CA VAL A 99 -12.43 7.63 -4.55
C VAL A 99 -12.63 9.06 -4.07
N PRO A 100 -12.96 9.30 -2.80
CA PRO A 100 -13.18 8.30 -1.74
C PRO A 100 -14.46 7.49 -1.95
N GLY A 101 -14.42 6.23 -1.53
CA GLY A 101 -15.54 5.32 -1.64
C GLY A 101 -15.36 4.07 -0.80
N VAL A 102 -16.45 3.35 -0.62
CA VAL A 102 -16.48 2.05 0.07
C VAL A 102 -16.83 1.02 -0.98
N TRP A 103 -15.92 0.10 -1.25
CA TRP A 103 -16.05 -0.85 -2.37
C TRP A 103 -17.26 -1.79 -2.25
N GLU A 104 -17.70 -2.10 -1.02
CA GLU A 104 -18.87 -2.94 -0.78
C GLU A 104 -20.16 -2.27 -1.32
N LEU A 105 -20.23 -0.94 -1.30
CA LEU A 105 -21.35 -0.18 -1.90
C LEU A 105 -21.34 -0.21 -3.43
N HIS A 106 -20.23 -0.66 -4.02
CA HIS A 106 -20.07 -0.83 -5.46
C HIS A 106 -20.14 -2.30 -5.90
N GLY A 107 -20.59 -3.21 -5.00
CA GLY A 107 -20.82 -4.61 -5.31
C GLY A 107 -19.58 -5.50 -5.20
N TYR A 108 -18.55 -5.07 -4.49
CA TYR A 108 -17.34 -5.85 -4.27
C TYR A 108 -17.27 -6.36 -2.83
N GLY A 109 -17.22 -7.69 -2.68
CA GLY A 109 -17.23 -8.34 -1.37
C GLY A 109 -18.57 -8.19 -0.64
N ASP A 110 -18.58 -8.61 0.61
CA ASP A 110 -19.76 -8.53 1.47
C ASP A 110 -19.57 -7.46 2.55
N PRO A 111 -20.57 -6.62 2.82
CA PRO A 111 -20.52 -5.66 3.91
C PRO A 111 -20.59 -6.40 5.25
N ILE A 112 -19.43 -6.68 5.84
CA ILE A 112 -19.33 -7.39 7.11
C ILE A 112 -19.36 -6.38 8.26
N TYR A 113 -20.40 -6.47 9.09
CA TYR A 113 -20.48 -5.73 10.34
C TYR A 113 -20.05 -6.62 11.50
N VAL A 114 -18.84 -6.44 12.01
CA VAL A 114 -18.19 -7.31 13.00
C VAL A 114 -18.53 -6.92 14.46
N ASN A 115 -19.57 -6.15 14.71
CA ASN A 115 -19.90 -5.63 16.04
C ASN A 115 -20.77 -6.57 16.90
N ILE A 116 -20.71 -7.88 16.72
CA ILE A 116 -21.60 -8.84 17.38
C ILE A 116 -20.95 -9.69 18.49
N GLY A 117 -19.72 -9.42 18.86
CA GLY A 117 -19.09 -10.18 19.92
C GLY A 117 -17.79 -9.60 20.42
N TYR A 118 -17.49 -9.88 21.67
CA TYR A 118 -16.19 -9.57 22.23
C TYR A 118 -15.14 -10.50 21.59
N ALA A 119 -13.93 -9.97 21.32
CA ALA A 119 -12.83 -10.71 20.68
C ALA A 119 -12.41 -12.00 21.41
N TRP A 120 -12.82 -12.18 22.64
CA TRP A 120 -12.57 -13.36 23.49
C TRP A 120 -13.73 -14.36 23.55
N ARG A 121 -14.80 -14.19 22.79
CA ARG A 121 -15.79 -15.25 22.62
C ARG A 121 -15.21 -16.32 21.69
N ASN A 122 -15.03 -17.54 22.19
CA ASN A 122 -14.42 -18.67 21.49
C ASN A 122 -15.23 -19.22 20.27
N GLN A 123 -16.04 -18.40 19.63
CA GLN A 123 -16.85 -18.80 18.49
C GLN A 123 -16.83 -17.70 17.42
N PHE A 124 -15.73 -17.62 16.72
CA PHE A 124 -15.76 -17.09 15.37
C PHE A 124 -15.98 -18.28 14.45
N GLU A 125 -17.18 -18.42 13.90
CA GLU A 125 -17.37 -19.29 12.76
C GLU A 125 -16.51 -18.73 11.63
N ASN A 126 -15.55 -19.53 11.17
CA ASN A 126 -14.78 -19.20 9.99
C ASN A 126 -15.73 -19.28 8.78
N ASN A 127 -16.19 -18.14 8.28
CA ASN A 127 -16.85 -18.01 7.00
C ASN A 127 -15.80 -17.86 5.90
#